data_ca2a9d0d6ba8e25d6b184c0187109f4c
#
_entry.id   ca2a9d0d6ba8e25d6b184c0187109f4c
#
_cell.length_a   1.000
_cell.length_b   1.000
_cell.length_c   1.000
_cell.angle_alpha   90.00
_cell.angle_beta   90.00
_cell.angle_gamma   90.00
#
_symmetry.space_group_name_H-M   'P 1'
#
loop_
_entity.id
_entity.type
_entity.pdbx_description
1 polymer ?
#
loop_
_entity_poly.entity_id
_entity_poly.type
_entity_poly.pdbx_seq_one_letter_code
_entity_poly.pdbx_strand_id
1 'polypeptide(L)'
;MIYTNEYNIPEVIVNAIVNDTYTRGESDISVTGLLQPPRISVLRKKHESDLVADVSDEVWKLFGQVCHDLFERANKDKNNIETERRMFTELGGWTISGQADIYEKDTKTLSDFKVTSVWSVIYADTKKDWEYQLNLYRYLYYLETNELPEKLQIIAICRDWNKRESQKRDNYPECQVVTINIPVWTVEEAEKFLQERLDIHKKAWGDYLSGEAIPLCNDEERWKKEDKYAVHKGQNVRALKLFDSKEEAEEFANNLDMKTNIIFRQGESSRCSGNYCGVADYCDQYKGEK
;
A
#
# COMPACT_ATOMS: atom_id res chain seq x y z
N MET A 1 -1.18 -8.55 19.13
CA MET A 1 -1.00 -7.10 18.97
C MET A 1 -1.60 -6.40 20.17
N ILE A 2 -0.95 -5.38 20.73
CA ILE A 2 -1.39 -4.57 21.86
C ILE A 2 -1.88 -3.22 21.30
N TYR A 3 -3.08 -2.79 21.71
CA TYR A 3 -3.60 -1.49 21.30
C TYR A 3 -3.48 -0.47 22.43
N THR A 4 -3.01 0.74 22.10
CA THR A 4 -3.05 1.92 22.95
C THR A 4 -4.16 2.87 22.49
N ASN A 5 -4.54 3.81 23.36
CA ASN A 5 -5.53 4.86 23.04
C ASN A 5 -5.00 6.21 23.57
N GLU A 6 -3.95 6.71 22.94
CA GLU A 6 -3.25 7.94 23.39
C GLU A 6 -4.13 9.20 23.27
N TYR A 7 -5.07 9.19 22.34
CA TYR A 7 -5.94 10.33 22.04
C TYR A 7 -7.32 10.25 22.72
N ASN A 8 -7.53 9.29 23.63
CA ASN A 8 -8.81 9.08 24.30
C ASN A 8 -9.99 8.96 23.31
N ILE A 9 -9.81 8.20 22.26
CA ILE A 9 -10.86 7.88 21.29
C ILE A 9 -12.01 7.18 22.03
N PRO A 10 -13.29 7.53 21.76
CA PRO A 10 -14.44 6.94 22.44
C PRO A 10 -14.45 5.41 22.35
N GLU A 11 -14.83 4.76 23.46
CA GLU A 11 -14.79 3.29 23.61
C GLU A 11 -15.56 2.55 22.51
N VAL A 12 -16.64 3.10 22.00
CA VAL A 12 -17.42 2.52 20.88
C VAL A 12 -16.58 2.36 19.62
N ILE A 13 -15.66 3.28 19.34
CA ILE A 13 -14.74 3.22 18.20
C ILE A 13 -13.60 2.24 18.50
N VAL A 14 -13.03 2.32 19.72
CA VAL A 14 -11.99 1.36 20.18
C VAL A 14 -12.48 -0.07 20.05
N ASN A 15 -13.69 -0.36 20.53
CA ASN A 15 -14.28 -1.69 20.45
C ASN A 15 -14.49 -2.18 19.03
N ALA A 16 -14.87 -1.29 18.10
CA ALA A 16 -15.01 -1.65 16.68
C ALA A 16 -13.66 -2.01 16.03
N ILE A 17 -12.56 -1.40 16.44
CA ILE A 17 -11.21 -1.67 15.95
C ILE A 17 -10.63 -2.94 16.59
N VAL A 18 -10.69 -3.03 17.91
CA VAL A 18 -10.03 -4.11 18.67
C VAL A 18 -10.73 -5.46 18.49
N ASN A 19 -12.06 -5.45 18.34
CA ASN A 19 -12.88 -6.65 18.18
C ASN A 19 -13.18 -6.94 16.69
N ASP A 20 -12.38 -6.42 15.77
CA ASP A 20 -12.51 -6.76 14.34
C ASP A 20 -12.36 -8.27 14.16
N THR A 21 -13.41 -8.89 13.62
CA THR A 21 -13.47 -10.34 13.37
C THR A 21 -13.00 -10.74 11.98
N TYR A 22 -12.54 -9.76 11.19
CA TYR A 22 -12.06 -10.05 9.85
C TYR A 22 -10.87 -11.02 9.87
N THR A 23 -10.96 -12.08 9.09
CA THR A 23 -9.89 -13.04 8.88
C THR A 23 -9.61 -13.23 7.40
N ARG A 24 -8.39 -13.59 7.05
CA ARG A 24 -8.02 -13.97 5.68
C ARG A 24 -8.45 -15.40 5.29
N GLY A 25 -9.22 -16.08 6.16
CA GLY A 25 -9.53 -17.48 6.03
C GLY A 25 -8.32 -18.40 6.31
N GLU A 26 -8.44 -19.67 5.96
CA GLU A 26 -7.39 -20.69 6.12
C GLU A 26 -6.38 -20.59 4.97
N SER A 27 -5.64 -19.48 4.88
CA SER A 27 -4.59 -19.28 3.87
C SER A 27 -3.25 -18.95 4.52
N ASP A 28 -2.17 -19.42 3.89
CA ASP A 28 -0.81 -19.10 4.32
C ASP A 28 -0.51 -17.62 4.08
N ILE A 29 -0.97 -17.08 2.94
CA ILE A 29 -0.78 -15.68 2.58
C ILE A 29 -1.93 -15.16 1.72
N SER A 30 -2.31 -13.90 1.91
CA SER A 30 -3.26 -13.22 1.03
C SER A 30 -2.55 -12.52 -0.13
N VAL A 31 -3.28 -12.19 -1.20
CA VAL A 31 -2.76 -11.34 -2.30
C VAL A 31 -2.17 -10.05 -1.76
N THR A 32 -2.87 -9.35 -0.88
CA THR A 32 -2.35 -8.12 -0.25
C THR A 32 -1.11 -8.37 0.60
N GLY A 33 -0.99 -9.55 1.22
CA GLY A 33 0.21 -9.98 1.93
C GLY A 33 1.40 -10.23 0.99
N LEU A 34 1.16 -10.87 -0.17
CA LEU A 34 2.18 -11.10 -1.20
C LEU A 34 2.75 -9.79 -1.77
N LEU A 35 1.92 -8.74 -1.85
CA LEU A 35 2.37 -7.42 -2.33
C LEU A 35 3.21 -6.65 -1.29
N GLN A 36 3.17 -7.05 -0.02
CA GLN A 36 4.05 -6.45 1.00
C GLN A 36 5.48 -6.97 0.86
N PRO A 37 6.50 -6.21 1.31
CA PRO A 37 7.85 -6.74 1.45
C PRO A 37 7.88 -8.00 2.32
N PRO A 38 8.55 -9.08 1.89
CA PRO A 38 8.61 -10.34 2.66
C PRO A 38 9.14 -10.16 4.08
N ARG A 39 10.12 -9.26 4.25
CA ARG A 39 10.67 -8.91 5.56
C ARG A 39 9.61 -8.45 6.55
N ILE A 40 8.63 -7.65 6.10
CA ILE A 40 7.53 -7.18 6.95
C ILE A 40 6.68 -8.35 7.45
N SER A 41 6.35 -9.30 6.56
CA SER A 41 5.55 -10.49 6.91
C SER A 41 6.24 -11.34 7.97
N VAL A 42 7.54 -11.60 7.80
CA VAL A 42 8.32 -12.40 8.75
C VAL A 42 8.48 -11.68 10.09
N LEU A 43 8.86 -10.39 10.11
CA LEU A 43 9.02 -9.63 11.34
C LEU A 43 7.69 -9.46 12.09
N ARG A 44 6.57 -9.28 11.38
CA ARG A 44 5.24 -9.21 11.98
C ARG A 44 4.89 -10.50 12.70
N LYS A 45 5.19 -11.66 12.11
CA LYS A 45 4.95 -12.95 12.75
C LYS A 45 5.89 -13.18 13.93
N LYS A 46 7.18 -12.86 13.76
CA LYS A 46 8.19 -12.99 14.81
C LYS A 46 7.86 -12.18 16.08
N HIS A 47 7.30 -10.98 15.90
CA HIS A 47 7.00 -10.03 16.97
C HIS A 47 5.50 -9.86 17.22
N GLU A 48 4.67 -10.83 16.83
CA GLU A 48 3.20 -10.74 16.87
C GLU A 48 2.65 -10.38 18.27
N SER A 49 3.28 -10.90 19.33
CA SER A 49 2.93 -10.60 20.72
C SER A 49 3.33 -9.19 21.19
N ASP A 50 4.36 -8.64 20.57
CA ASP A 50 5.02 -7.42 21.04
C ASP A 50 4.59 -6.19 20.24
N LEU A 51 3.91 -6.40 19.10
CA LEU A 51 3.45 -5.32 18.25
C LEU A 51 2.46 -4.42 18.98
N VAL A 52 2.76 -3.14 19.00
CA VAL A 52 1.89 -2.09 19.55
C VAL A 52 1.38 -1.21 18.42
N ALA A 53 0.09 -0.89 18.44
CA ALA A 53 -0.53 0.08 17.53
C ALA A 53 -1.45 1.00 18.34
N ASP A 54 -1.51 2.28 17.99
CA ASP A 54 -2.54 3.15 18.56
C ASP A 54 -3.85 3.03 17.77
N VAL A 55 -4.98 3.03 18.44
CA VAL A 55 -6.29 2.92 17.77
C VAL A 55 -6.53 4.06 16.78
N SER A 56 -5.86 5.21 16.92
CA SER A 56 -5.96 6.33 15.99
C SER A 56 -5.38 5.99 14.60
N ASP A 57 -4.40 5.10 14.53
CA ASP A 57 -3.79 4.65 13.27
C ASP A 57 -4.74 3.75 12.46
N GLU A 58 -5.68 3.09 13.12
CA GLU A 58 -6.64 2.15 12.53
C GLU A 58 -7.98 2.78 12.09
N VAL A 59 -8.23 4.04 12.43
CA VAL A 59 -9.51 4.72 12.14
C VAL A 59 -9.84 4.73 10.64
N TRP A 60 -8.84 4.96 9.79
CA TRP A 60 -9.07 4.97 8.34
C TRP A 60 -9.30 3.58 7.76
N LYS A 61 -8.72 2.55 8.36
CA LYS A 61 -9.00 1.15 8.03
C LYS A 61 -10.44 0.81 8.41
N LEU A 62 -10.88 1.17 9.63
CA LEU A 62 -12.26 1.00 10.06
C LEU A 62 -13.25 1.68 9.09
N PHE A 63 -12.94 2.92 8.64
CA PHE A 63 -13.80 3.61 7.69
C PHE A 63 -13.89 2.89 6.33
N GLY A 64 -12.78 2.32 5.87
CA GLY A 64 -12.76 1.45 4.69
C GLY A 64 -13.68 0.24 4.87
N GLN A 65 -13.57 -0.49 5.97
CA GLN A 65 -14.40 -1.66 6.27
C GLN A 65 -15.90 -1.32 6.30
N VAL A 66 -16.29 -0.22 6.94
CA VAL A 66 -17.69 0.26 6.95
C VAL A 66 -18.21 0.50 5.53
N CYS A 67 -17.39 1.03 4.62
CA CYS A 67 -17.78 1.22 3.22
C CYS A 67 -17.99 -0.13 2.53
N HIS A 68 -17.09 -1.10 2.71
CA HIS A 68 -17.21 -2.44 2.16
C HIS A 68 -18.49 -3.13 2.64
N ASP A 69 -18.74 -3.17 3.94
CA ASP A 69 -19.93 -3.77 4.55
C ASP A 69 -21.22 -3.15 4.00
N LEU A 70 -21.23 -1.81 3.81
CA LEU A 70 -22.38 -1.09 3.28
C LEU A 70 -22.63 -1.46 1.80
N PHE A 71 -21.57 -1.52 0.99
CA PHE A 71 -21.68 -1.83 -0.43
C PHE A 71 -22.04 -3.29 -0.66
N GLU A 72 -21.49 -4.21 0.11
CA GLU A 72 -21.90 -5.61 0.11
C GLU A 72 -23.40 -5.73 0.41
N ARG A 73 -23.83 -5.18 1.54
CA ARG A 73 -25.24 -5.23 1.97
C ARG A 73 -26.20 -4.63 0.96
N ALA A 74 -25.79 -3.57 0.25
CA ALA A 74 -26.62 -2.91 -0.74
C ALA A 74 -26.73 -3.69 -2.08
N ASN A 75 -25.80 -4.62 -2.35
CA ASN A 75 -25.70 -5.31 -3.64
C ASN A 75 -25.86 -6.83 -3.57
N LYS A 76 -25.79 -7.46 -2.39
CA LYS A 76 -25.79 -8.91 -2.20
C LYS A 76 -26.97 -9.66 -2.83
N ASP A 77 -28.13 -9.00 -2.96
CA ASP A 77 -29.34 -9.63 -3.49
C ASP A 77 -29.49 -9.44 -5.02
N LYS A 78 -28.49 -8.87 -5.69
CA LYS A 78 -28.46 -8.68 -7.13
C LYS A 78 -27.83 -9.89 -7.82
N ASN A 79 -28.56 -10.57 -8.70
CA ASN A 79 -28.11 -11.80 -9.36
C ASN A 79 -26.90 -11.61 -10.30
N ASN A 80 -26.71 -10.41 -10.81
CA ASN A 80 -25.63 -10.07 -11.74
C ASN A 80 -24.38 -9.47 -11.06
N ILE A 81 -24.40 -9.39 -9.73
CA ILE A 81 -23.28 -8.84 -8.94
C ILE A 81 -22.85 -9.87 -7.90
N GLU A 82 -21.56 -10.14 -7.85
CA GLU A 82 -20.92 -10.86 -6.75
C GLU A 82 -20.19 -9.85 -5.86
N THR A 83 -20.38 -9.96 -4.55
CA THR A 83 -19.74 -9.08 -3.56
C THR A 83 -18.85 -9.86 -2.61
N GLU A 84 -17.74 -9.26 -2.17
CA GLU A 84 -16.83 -9.81 -1.13
C GLU A 84 -16.44 -11.28 -1.38
N ARG A 85 -16.28 -11.65 -2.67
CA ARG A 85 -15.95 -13.02 -3.04
C ARG A 85 -14.54 -13.36 -2.64
N ARG A 86 -14.42 -14.29 -1.69
CA ARG A 86 -13.14 -14.85 -1.29
C ARG A 86 -12.79 -16.05 -2.17
N MET A 87 -11.58 -16.02 -2.70
CA MET A 87 -11.01 -17.01 -3.60
C MET A 87 -9.75 -17.61 -2.99
N PHE A 88 -9.48 -18.88 -3.33
CA PHE A 88 -8.28 -19.58 -2.87
C PHE A 88 -7.61 -20.30 -4.05
N THR A 89 -6.27 -20.40 -3.96
CA THR A 89 -5.50 -21.27 -4.87
C THR A 89 -4.32 -21.86 -4.12
N GLU A 90 -3.94 -23.07 -4.53
CA GLU A 90 -2.71 -23.69 -4.03
C GLU A 90 -1.60 -23.53 -5.05
N LEU A 91 -0.47 -22.99 -4.62
CA LEU A 91 0.71 -22.83 -5.44
C LEU A 91 1.98 -23.11 -4.63
N GLY A 92 2.78 -24.05 -5.12
CA GLY A 92 4.02 -24.44 -4.47
C GLY A 92 3.85 -24.91 -3.01
N GLY A 93 2.72 -25.49 -2.62
CA GLY A 93 2.43 -25.96 -1.27
C GLY A 93 2.03 -24.87 -0.27
N TRP A 94 1.70 -23.67 -0.76
CA TRP A 94 1.06 -22.62 0.03
C TRP A 94 -0.35 -22.33 -0.51
N THR A 95 -1.29 -22.12 0.40
CA THR A 95 -2.64 -21.63 0.07
C THR A 95 -2.63 -20.11 0.03
N ILE A 96 -2.97 -19.56 -1.13
CA ILE A 96 -3.05 -18.11 -1.37
C ILE A 96 -4.53 -17.73 -1.39
N SER A 97 -4.91 -16.66 -0.69
CA SER A 97 -6.26 -16.12 -0.73
C SER A 97 -6.33 -14.71 -1.33
N GLY A 98 -7.43 -14.42 -1.99
CA GLY A 98 -7.80 -13.08 -2.42
C GLY A 98 -9.27 -12.83 -2.15
N GLN A 99 -9.67 -11.59 -1.92
CA GLN A 99 -11.06 -11.22 -1.79
C GLN A 99 -11.34 -10.05 -2.71
N ALA A 100 -12.19 -10.30 -3.71
CA ALA A 100 -12.63 -9.28 -4.65
C ALA A 100 -13.87 -8.57 -4.10
N ASP A 101 -13.85 -7.25 -4.08
CA ASP A 101 -14.93 -6.48 -3.48
C ASP A 101 -16.23 -6.60 -4.28
N ILE A 102 -16.13 -6.48 -5.61
CA ILE A 102 -17.30 -6.58 -6.48
C ILE A 102 -16.93 -7.12 -7.86
N TYR A 103 -17.75 -8.02 -8.39
CA TYR A 103 -17.71 -8.46 -9.78
C TYR A 103 -19.08 -8.31 -10.43
N GLU A 104 -19.14 -7.53 -11.50
CA GLU A 104 -20.34 -7.31 -12.30
C GLU A 104 -20.30 -8.24 -13.52
N LYS A 105 -21.17 -9.25 -13.55
CA LYS A 105 -21.22 -10.29 -14.58
C LYS A 105 -21.57 -9.75 -15.96
N ASP A 106 -22.52 -8.82 -16.03
CA ASP A 106 -23.01 -8.27 -17.30
C ASP A 106 -21.95 -7.50 -18.07
N THR A 107 -21.10 -6.79 -17.34
CA THR A 107 -20.01 -5.97 -17.89
C THR A 107 -18.66 -6.68 -17.83
N LYS A 108 -18.59 -7.83 -17.15
CA LYS A 108 -17.38 -8.58 -16.81
C LYS A 108 -16.31 -7.70 -16.13
N THR A 109 -16.75 -6.81 -15.25
CA THR A 109 -15.92 -5.83 -14.58
C THR A 109 -15.64 -6.25 -13.15
N LEU A 110 -14.37 -6.41 -12.80
CA LEU A 110 -13.90 -6.59 -11.44
C LEU A 110 -13.46 -5.25 -10.87
N SER A 111 -14.05 -4.86 -9.74
CA SER A 111 -13.79 -3.59 -9.09
C SER A 111 -13.35 -3.78 -7.65
N ASP A 112 -12.49 -2.89 -7.18
CA ASP A 112 -12.04 -2.80 -5.80
C ASP A 112 -12.27 -1.38 -5.26
N PHE A 113 -12.83 -1.29 -4.05
CA PHE A 113 -13.13 -0.01 -3.41
C PHE A 113 -11.91 0.49 -2.64
N LYS A 114 -11.61 1.78 -2.79
CA LYS A 114 -10.54 2.43 -2.03
C LYS A 114 -11.02 3.73 -1.38
N VAL A 115 -11.07 3.74 -0.06
CA VAL A 115 -11.23 4.99 0.70
C VAL A 115 -9.85 5.63 0.84
N THR A 116 -9.60 6.68 0.07
CA THR A 116 -8.25 7.22 -0.09
C THR A 116 -8.23 8.76 -0.14
N SER A 117 -7.05 9.36 -0.26
CA SER A 117 -6.92 10.79 -0.49
C SER A 117 -7.10 11.14 -1.97
N VAL A 118 -7.51 12.36 -2.26
CA VAL A 118 -7.55 12.90 -3.64
C VAL A 118 -6.19 12.79 -4.34
N TRP A 119 -5.10 12.98 -3.60
CA TRP A 119 -3.75 12.89 -4.16
C TRP A 119 -3.41 11.48 -4.66
N SER A 120 -3.95 10.45 -4.01
CA SER A 120 -3.78 9.07 -4.49
C SER A 120 -4.48 8.83 -5.84
N VAL A 121 -5.55 9.59 -6.11
CA VAL A 121 -6.26 9.54 -7.40
C VAL A 121 -5.54 10.35 -8.47
N ILE A 122 -5.10 11.56 -8.13
CA ILE A 122 -4.35 12.44 -9.05
C ILE A 122 -3.05 11.76 -9.54
N TYR A 123 -2.41 10.98 -8.68
CA TYR A 123 -1.19 10.23 -8.98
C TYR A 123 -1.43 8.72 -9.12
N ALA A 124 -2.62 8.32 -9.58
CA ALA A 124 -3.00 6.90 -9.69
C ALA A 124 -2.07 6.10 -10.61
N ASP A 125 -1.54 6.71 -11.66
CA ASP A 125 -0.59 6.08 -12.60
C ASP A 125 0.69 5.57 -11.93
N THR A 126 1.02 6.10 -10.74
CA THR A 126 2.15 5.65 -9.92
C THR A 126 1.78 4.54 -8.93
N LYS A 127 0.50 4.18 -8.82
CA LYS A 127 -0.02 3.21 -7.84
C LYS A 127 0.01 1.79 -8.39
N LYS A 128 1.20 1.24 -8.59
CA LYS A 128 1.39 -0.13 -9.08
C LYS A 128 0.73 -1.20 -8.20
N ASP A 129 0.61 -0.96 -6.90
CA ASP A 129 -0.05 -1.89 -5.97
C ASP A 129 -1.51 -2.18 -6.36
N TRP A 130 -2.23 -1.19 -6.89
CA TRP A 130 -3.61 -1.37 -7.36
C TRP A 130 -3.68 -2.25 -8.61
N GLU A 131 -2.74 -2.05 -9.54
CA GLU A 131 -2.61 -2.86 -10.75
C GLU A 131 -2.28 -4.32 -10.39
N TYR A 132 -1.32 -4.53 -9.51
CA TYR A 132 -0.90 -5.84 -9.04
C TYR A 132 -2.05 -6.57 -8.32
N GLN A 133 -2.72 -5.91 -7.39
CA GLN A 133 -3.81 -6.46 -6.61
C GLN A 133 -4.96 -6.96 -7.49
N LEU A 134 -5.46 -6.10 -8.38
CA LEU A 134 -6.60 -6.44 -9.22
C LEU A 134 -6.28 -7.52 -10.27
N ASN A 135 -5.08 -7.51 -10.86
CA ASN A 135 -4.68 -8.56 -11.78
C ASN A 135 -4.51 -9.92 -11.09
N LEU A 136 -4.01 -9.94 -9.86
CA LEU A 136 -3.96 -11.17 -9.07
C LEU A 136 -5.38 -11.64 -8.67
N TYR A 137 -6.29 -10.75 -8.27
CA TYR A 137 -7.68 -11.11 -7.99
C TYR A 137 -8.37 -11.67 -9.25
N ARG A 138 -8.16 -11.06 -10.41
CA ARG A 138 -8.64 -11.56 -11.70
C ARG A 138 -8.12 -12.96 -12.01
N TYR A 139 -6.85 -13.22 -11.74
CA TYR A 139 -6.23 -14.52 -11.96
C TYR A 139 -6.80 -15.58 -11.00
N LEU A 140 -6.94 -15.26 -9.70
CA LEU A 140 -7.57 -16.17 -8.74
C LEU A 140 -9.03 -16.47 -9.11
N TYR A 141 -9.77 -15.46 -9.56
CA TYR A 141 -11.15 -15.61 -10.02
C TYR A 141 -11.23 -16.59 -11.20
N TYR A 142 -10.32 -16.42 -12.17
CA TYR A 142 -10.22 -17.31 -13.31
C TYR A 142 -9.90 -18.76 -12.91
N LEU A 143 -8.95 -18.97 -12.02
CA LEU A 143 -8.58 -20.31 -11.56
C LEU A 143 -9.75 -21.05 -10.87
N GLU A 144 -10.59 -20.31 -10.16
CA GLU A 144 -11.70 -20.88 -9.41
C GLU A 144 -12.96 -21.11 -10.26
N THR A 145 -13.25 -20.21 -11.20
CA THR A 145 -14.52 -20.18 -11.94
C THR A 145 -14.39 -20.56 -13.41
N ASN A 146 -13.19 -20.55 -13.96
CA ASN A 146 -12.88 -20.60 -15.38
C ASN A 146 -13.50 -19.43 -16.20
N GLU A 147 -13.96 -18.38 -15.52
CA GLU A 147 -14.41 -17.13 -16.13
C GLU A 147 -13.35 -16.05 -15.96
N LEU A 148 -13.14 -15.23 -16.99
CA LEU A 148 -12.09 -14.23 -16.98
C LEU A 148 -12.71 -12.82 -17.01
N PRO A 149 -12.60 -12.03 -15.91
CA PRO A 149 -13.00 -10.63 -15.95
C PRO A 149 -12.28 -9.88 -17.07
N GLU A 150 -13.00 -9.06 -17.85
CA GLU A 150 -12.46 -8.36 -19.01
C GLU A 150 -11.98 -6.95 -18.67
N LYS A 151 -12.53 -6.37 -17.59
CA LYS A 151 -12.21 -5.02 -17.14
C LYS A 151 -11.83 -5.03 -15.67
N LEU A 152 -10.86 -4.21 -15.33
CA LEU A 152 -10.42 -3.97 -13.96
C LEU A 152 -10.54 -2.49 -13.64
N GLN A 153 -11.09 -2.16 -12.47
CA GLN A 153 -11.19 -0.77 -12.04
C GLN A 153 -11.08 -0.59 -10.53
N ILE A 154 -10.53 0.54 -10.13
CA ILE A 154 -10.64 1.03 -8.75
C ILE A 154 -11.79 2.02 -8.68
N ILE A 155 -12.64 1.86 -7.67
CA ILE A 155 -13.66 2.85 -7.30
C ILE A 155 -13.13 3.59 -6.07
N ALA A 156 -12.52 4.75 -6.30
CA ALA A 156 -11.89 5.56 -5.26
C ALA A 156 -12.90 6.52 -4.64
N ILE A 157 -13.03 6.49 -3.31
CA ILE A 157 -13.80 7.43 -2.50
C ILE A 157 -12.80 8.37 -1.82
N CYS A 158 -12.77 9.62 -2.27
CA CYS A 158 -11.82 10.63 -1.82
C CYS A 158 -12.28 11.27 -0.51
N ARG A 159 -11.73 10.84 0.63
CA ARG A 159 -12.12 11.30 1.97
C ARG A 159 -11.82 12.78 2.27
N ASP A 160 -10.89 13.36 1.53
CA ASP A 160 -10.43 14.75 1.65
C ASP A 160 -10.82 15.63 0.43
N TRP A 161 -11.78 15.16 -0.39
CA TRP A 161 -12.24 15.91 -1.54
C TRP A 161 -12.90 17.25 -1.11
N ASN A 162 -12.62 18.29 -1.87
CA ASN A 162 -13.10 19.62 -1.59
C ASN A 162 -13.67 20.29 -2.85
N LYS A 163 -14.94 20.69 -2.81
CA LYS A 163 -15.64 21.33 -3.92
C LYS A 163 -14.97 22.62 -4.41
N ARG A 164 -14.36 23.40 -3.52
CA ARG A 164 -13.69 24.64 -3.89
C ARG A 164 -12.40 24.36 -4.67
N GLU A 165 -11.69 23.32 -4.31
CA GLU A 165 -10.47 22.92 -5.03
C GLU A 165 -10.81 22.34 -6.41
N SER A 166 -11.89 21.56 -6.55
CA SER A 166 -12.32 21.02 -7.85
C SER A 166 -12.73 22.11 -8.85
N GLN A 167 -13.14 23.29 -8.36
CA GLN A 167 -13.46 24.44 -9.22
C GLN A 167 -12.24 25.28 -9.62
N LYS A 168 -11.08 25.04 -9.00
CA LYS A 168 -9.88 25.87 -9.18
C LYS A 168 -8.72 25.16 -9.90
N ARG A 169 -8.70 23.83 -9.85
CA ARG A 169 -7.59 23.02 -10.35
C ARG A 169 -8.07 22.06 -11.43
N ASP A 170 -7.52 22.16 -12.60
CA ASP A 170 -7.89 21.34 -13.75
C ASP A 170 -7.63 19.84 -13.56
N ASN A 171 -6.64 19.48 -12.76
CA ASN A 171 -6.31 18.07 -12.45
C ASN A 171 -6.98 17.52 -11.19
N TYR A 172 -7.89 18.28 -10.57
CA TYR A 172 -8.59 17.84 -9.38
C TYR A 172 -9.93 17.17 -9.76
N PRO A 173 -10.29 16.03 -9.15
CA PRO A 173 -11.53 15.33 -9.51
C PRO A 173 -12.78 16.21 -9.35
N GLU A 174 -13.71 16.09 -10.30
CA GLU A 174 -14.96 16.84 -10.29
C GLU A 174 -15.88 16.45 -9.13
N CYS A 175 -15.81 15.18 -8.70
CA CYS A 175 -16.57 14.70 -7.54
C CYS A 175 -15.71 13.78 -6.66
N GLN A 176 -16.25 13.43 -5.49
CA GLN A 176 -15.57 12.65 -4.47
C GLN A 176 -15.43 11.14 -4.79
N VAL A 177 -16.13 10.66 -5.81
CA VAL A 177 -16.01 9.27 -6.27
C VAL A 177 -15.41 9.26 -7.67
N VAL A 178 -14.35 8.52 -7.86
CA VAL A 178 -13.62 8.43 -9.13
C VAL A 178 -13.40 6.98 -9.50
N THR A 179 -13.75 6.63 -10.73
CA THR A 179 -13.42 5.33 -11.31
C THR A 179 -12.14 5.41 -12.10
N ILE A 180 -11.19 4.53 -11.78
CA ILE A 180 -9.87 4.45 -12.40
C ILE A 180 -9.75 3.10 -13.08
N ASN A 181 -9.60 3.09 -14.40
CA ASN A 181 -9.38 1.87 -15.15
C ASN A 181 -7.96 1.36 -14.91
N ILE A 182 -7.83 0.07 -14.67
CA ILE A 182 -6.56 -0.61 -14.42
C ILE A 182 -6.18 -1.43 -15.65
N PRO A 183 -4.91 -1.37 -16.10
CA PRO A 183 -4.41 -2.23 -17.17
C PRO A 183 -4.62 -3.71 -16.86
N VAL A 184 -5.09 -4.45 -17.84
CA VAL A 184 -5.35 -5.89 -17.71
C VAL A 184 -4.16 -6.67 -18.24
N TRP A 185 -3.61 -7.55 -17.43
CA TRP A 185 -2.52 -8.45 -17.81
C TRP A 185 -3.04 -9.70 -18.52
N THR A 186 -2.18 -10.39 -19.22
CA THR A 186 -2.46 -11.75 -19.67
C THR A 186 -2.49 -12.70 -18.47
N VAL A 187 -3.05 -13.89 -18.66
CA VAL A 187 -3.05 -14.95 -17.64
C VAL A 187 -1.62 -15.33 -17.28
N GLU A 188 -0.75 -15.44 -18.28
CA GLU A 188 0.66 -15.80 -18.13
C GLU A 188 1.47 -14.75 -17.35
N GLU A 189 1.19 -13.46 -17.58
CA GLU A 189 1.82 -12.36 -16.83
C GLU A 189 1.41 -12.42 -15.34
N ALA A 190 0.11 -12.64 -15.06
CA ALA A 190 -0.40 -12.73 -13.70
C ALA A 190 0.16 -13.97 -12.97
N GLU A 191 0.20 -15.13 -13.64
CA GLU A 191 0.77 -16.36 -13.10
C GLU A 191 2.25 -16.19 -12.76
N LYS A 192 3.03 -15.66 -13.71
CA LYS A 192 4.45 -15.40 -13.51
C LYS A 192 4.70 -14.46 -12.33
N PHE A 193 3.96 -13.35 -12.27
CA PHE A 193 4.10 -12.40 -11.18
C PHE A 193 3.73 -13.02 -9.82
N LEU A 194 2.63 -13.80 -9.76
CA LEU A 194 2.24 -14.51 -8.56
C LEU A 194 3.34 -15.46 -8.08
N GLN A 195 3.93 -16.25 -9.01
CA GLN A 195 5.01 -17.19 -8.70
C GLN A 195 6.26 -16.45 -8.16
N GLU A 196 6.68 -15.38 -8.84
CA GLU A 196 7.83 -14.56 -8.40
C GLU A 196 7.62 -14.00 -6.99
N ARG A 197 6.42 -13.47 -6.70
CA ARG A 197 6.10 -12.96 -5.37
C ARG A 197 6.11 -14.07 -4.32
N LEU A 198 5.55 -15.22 -4.65
CA LEU A 198 5.51 -16.37 -3.75
C LEU A 198 6.93 -16.87 -3.42
N ASP A 199 7.81 -16.96 -4.41
CA ASP A 199 9.16 -17.47 -4.24
C ASP A 199 9.99 -16.59 -3.30
N ILE A 200 9.90 -15.27 -3.42
CA ILE A 200 10.62 -14.37 -2.50
C ILE A 200 10.06 -14.44 -1.07
N HIS A 201 8.75 -14.63 -0.90
CA HIS A 201 8.15 -14.83 0.42
C HIS A 201 8.59 -16.17 1.03
N LYS A 202 8.59 -17.25 0.25
CA LYS A 202 9.06 -18.56 0.69
C LYS A 202 10.53 -18.53 1.09
N LYS A 203 11.36 -17.86 0.27
CA LYS A 203 12.77 -17.67 0.60
C LYS A 203 12.92 -16.97 1.95
N ALA A 204 12.24 -15.85 2.16
CA ALA A 204 12.33 -15.09 3.41
C ALA A 204 11.88 -15.90 4.64
N TRP A 205 10.85 -16.72 4.50
CA TRP A 205 10.40 -17.64 5.54
C TRP A 205 11.39 -18.78 5.78
N GLY A 206 11.97 -19.35 4.72
CA GLY A 206 13.00 -20.37 4.81
C GLY A 206 14.25 -19.86 5.55
N ASP A 207 14.73 -18.68 5.17
CA ASP A 207 15.88 -18.02 5.81
C ASP A 207 15.60 -17.78 7.31
N TYR A 208 14.41 -17.28 7.64
CA TYR A 208 14.00 -17.07 9.04
C TYR A 208 13.97 -18.39 9.85
N LEU A 209 13.38 -19.45 9.30
CA LEU A 209 13.25 -20.75 9.97
C LEU A 209 14.61 -21.46 10.14
N SER A 210 15.53 -21.21 9.22
CA SER A 210 16.90 -21.74 9.29
C SER A 210 17.83 -20.90 10.18
N GLY A 211 17.35 -19.77 10.73
CA GLY A 211 18.16 -18.84 11.52
C GLY A 211 19.10 -17.96 10.68
N GLU A 212 18.87 -17.91 9.37
CA GLU A 212 19.59 -17.04 8.46
C GLU A 212 19.03 -15.60 8.46
N ALA A 213 19.79 -14.68 7.86
CA ALA A 213 19.36 -13.29 7.77
C ALA A 213 18.20 -13.13 6.79
N ILE A 214 17.08 -12.56 7.27
CA ILE A 214 15.91 -12.25 6.44
C ILE A 214 16.32 -11.24 5.36
N PRO A 215 15.94 -11.44 4.07
CA PRO A 215 16.26 -10.51 2.99
C PRO A 215 15.88 -9.07 3.34
N LEU A 216 16.75 -8.13 2.99
CA LEU A 216 16.50 -6.70 3.22
C LEU A 216 15.44 -6.17 2.26
N CYS A 217 14.68 -5.16 2.72
CA CYS A 217 13.83 -4.39 1.82
C CYS A 217 14.69 -3.55 0.87
N ASN A 218 14.31 -3.51 -0.40
CA ASN A 218 14.93 -2.63 -1.39
C ASN A 218 14.46 -1.17 -1.23
N ASP A 219 15.00 -0.25 -2.03
CA ASP A 219 14.69 1.17 -1.92
C ASP A 219 13.23 1.50 -2.27
N GLU A 220 12.65 0.82 -3.27
CA GLU A 220 11.23 0.94 -3.63
C GLU A 220 10.32 0.47 -2.50
N GLU A 221 10.60 -0.70 -1.94
CA GLU A 221 9.86 -1.27 -0.80
C GLU A 221 9.88 -0.39 0.45
N ARG A 222 10.93 0.42 0.62
CA ARG A 222 11.08 1.36 1.74
C ARG A 222 10.55 2.76 1.42
N TRP A 223 10.10 3.00 0.17
CA TRP A 223 9.75 4.32 -0.34
C TRP A 223 10.87 5.33 -0.10
N LYS A 224 12.10 4.90 -0.38
CA LYS A 224 13.27 5.72 -0.18
C LYS A 224 13.27 6.89 -1.16
N LYS A 225 13.35 8.09 -0.61
CA LYS A 225 13.51 9.31 -1.40
C LYS A 225 14.92 9.35 -1.99
N GLU A 226 15.06 10.06 -3.09
CA GLU A 226 16.37 10.31 -3.68
C GLU A 226 17.23 11.18 -2.77
N ASP A 227 18.54 10.93 -2.81
CA ASP A 227 19.53 11.80 -2.17
C ASP A 227 19.51 13.17 -2.82
N LYS A 228 19.72 14.24 -2.06
CA LYS A 228 19.72 15.61 -2.57
C LYS A 228 20.91 16.38 -2.02
N TYR A 229 21.38 17.35 -2.83
CA TYR A 229 22.38 18.33 -2.43
C TYR A 229 21.69 19.67 -2.19
N ALA A 230 21.69 20.13 -0.94
CA ALA A 230 21.01 21.35 -0.52
C ALA A 230 21.99 22.52 -0.51
N VAL A 231 21.77 23.53 -1.35
CA VAL A 231 22.56 24.77 -1.34
C VAL A 231 21.95 25.75 -0.35
N HIS A 232 22.71 26.17 0.62
CA HIS A 232 22.29 27.11 1.66
C HIS A 232 23.04 28.45 1.54
N LYS A 233 22.36 29.55 1.92
CA LYS A 233 23.02 30.85 2.11
C LYS A 233 23.71 30.85 3.47
N GLY A 234 25.04 30.78 3.46
CA GLY A 234 25.82 30.73 4.70
C GLY A 234 25.38 29.61 5.63
N GLN A 235 24.96 29.93 6.85
CA GLN A 235 24.50 28.98 7.86
C GLN A 235 22.97 28.92 7.97
N ASN A 236 22.20 29.43 7.00
CA ASN A 236 20.75 29.40 7.06
C ASN A 236 20.21 27.96 7.05
N VAL A 237 19.22 27.67 7.89
CA VAL A 237 18.58 26.35 7.99
C VAL A 237 17.82 25.99 6.70
N ARG A 238 17.16 27.00 6.08
CA ARG A 238 16.41 26.79 4.85
C ARG A 238 17.35 26.80 3.65
N ALA A 239 17.29 25.73 2.84
CA ALA A 239 18.01 25.68 1.58
C ALA A 239 17.45 26.71 0.58
N LEU A 240 18.32 27.29 -0.24
CA LEU A 240 17.95 28.10 -1.39
C LEU A 240 17.35 27.21 -2.49
N LYS A 241 18.02 26.10 -2.76
CA LYS A 241 17.58 25.13 -3.78
C LYS A 241 18.16 23.74 -3.46
N LEU A 242 17.45 22.70 -3.94
CA LEU A 242 17.86 21.30 -3.87
C LEU A 242 18.23 20.83 -5.28
N PHE A 243 19.24 19.95 -5.36
CA PHE A 243 19.74 19.37 -6.59
C PHE A 243 19.92 17.87 -6.45
N ASP A 244 19.87 17.16 -7.59
CA ASP A 244 20.01 15.70 -7.65
C ASP A 244 21.49 15.29 -7.71
N SER A 245 22.37 16.16 -8.22
CA SER A 245 23.81 15.94 -8.26
C SER A 245 24.60 17.02 -7.51
N LYS A 246 25.80 16.63 -7.11
CA LYS A 246 26.73 17.56 -6.43
C LYS A 246 27.23 18.61 -7.41
N GLU A 247 27.46 18.21 -8.65
CA GLU A 247 27.95 19.04 -9.74
C GLU A 247 26.99 20.20 -10.02
N GLU A 248 25.68 19.91 -10.15
CA GLU A 248 24.63 20.94 -10.34
C GLU A 248 24.56 21.90 -9.14
N ALA A 249 24.69 21.36 -7.94
CA ALA A 249 24.69 22.17 -6.72
C ALA A 249 25.91 23.10 -6.65
N GLU A 250 27.10 22.62 -7.05
CA GLU A 250 28.33 23.39 -7.12
C GLU A 250 28.26 24.48 -8.20
N GLU A 251 27.74 24.14 -9.38
CA GLU A 251 27.54 25.10 -10.46
C GLU A 251 26.59 26.22 -10.03
N PHE A 252 25.45 25.87 -9.44
CA PHE A 252 24.52 26.87 -8.92
C PHE A 252 25.13 27.73 -7.84
N ALA A 253 25.87 27.14 -6.89
CA ALA A 253 26.53 27.86 -5.80
C ALA A 253 27.58 28.85 -6.30
N ASN A 254 28.38 28.48 -7.31
CA ASN A 254 29.41 29.30 -7.92
C ASN A 254 28.84 30.49 -8.72
N ASN A 255 27.61 30.35 -9.24
CA ASN A 255 26.93 31.43 -9.96
C ASN A 255 26.23 32.44 -9.05
N LEU A 256 26.27 32.23 -7.73
CA LEU A 256 25.69 33.16 -6.75
C LEU A 256 26.77 34.11 -6.21
N ASP A 257 26.48 35.40 -6.23
CA ASP A 257 27.35 36.43 -5.62
C ASP A 257 27.13 36.51 -4.11
N MET A 258 27.25 35.35 -3.43
CA MET A 258 27.12 35.23 -1.99
C MET A 258 27.82 34.00 -1.45
N LYS A 259 28.14 33.99 -0.15
CA LYS A 259 28.68 32.80 0.51
C LYS A 259 27.60 31.72 0.63
N THR A 260 27.86 30.58 0.02
CA THR A 260 26.99 29.39 0.03
C THR A 260 27.65 28.24 0.76
N ASN A 261 26.83 27.29 1.21
CA ASN A 261 27.25 26.00 1.77
C ASN A 261 26.40 24.91 1.14
N ILE A 262 27.02 23.80 0.71
CA ILE A 262 26.35 22.65 0.13
C ILE A 262 26.31 21.52 1.16
N ILE A 263 25.12 21.06 1.49
CA ILE A 263 24.89 19.98 2.45
C ILE A 263 24.29 18.80 1.70
N PHE A 264 24.96 17.64 1.78
CA PHE A 264 24.38 16.38 1.33
C PHE A 264 23.24 15.96 2.27
N ARG A 265 22.09 15.63 1.70
CA ARG A 265 20.92 15.12 2.39
C ARG A 265 20.59 13.74 1.85
N GLN A 266 20.90 12.74 2.66
CA GLN A 266 20.53 11.37 2.35
C GLN A 266 19.01 11.24 2.23
N GLY A 267 18.54 10.50 1.24
CA GLY A 267 17.13 10.18 1.06
C GLY A 267 16.56 9.36 2.21
N GLU A 268 15.43 9.79 2.72
CA GLU A 268 14.76 9.16 3.84
C GLU A 268 13.93 7.95 3.36
N SER A 269 14.02 6.83 4.08
CA SER A 269 13.15 5.67 3.91
C SER A 269 11.76 5.95 4.50
N SER A 270 10.92 6.69 3.78
CA SER A 270 9.69 7.29 4.32
C SER A 270 8.64 6.27 4.77
N ARG A 271 8.64 5.05 4.23
CA ARG A 271 7.80 3.96 4.75
C ARG A 271 8.16 3.56 6.17
N CYS A 272 9.47 3.56 6.48
CA CYS A 272 9.98 3.18 7.80
C CYS A 272 9.84 4.31 8.82
N SER A 273 10.27 5.54 8.45
CA SER A 273 10.27 6.72 9.32
C SER A 273 8.88 7.34 9.51
N GLY A 274 7.99 7.18 8.53
CA GLY A 274 6.64 7.75 8.53
C GLY A 274 5.58 6.88 9.18
N ASN A 275 5.95 5.85 9.94
CA ASN A 275 5.04 4.90 10.61
C ASN A 275 4.14 4.08 9.66
N TYR A 276 4.51 3.97 8.36
CA TYR A 276 3.78 3.12 7.41
C TYR A 276 4.23 1.65 7.45
N CYS A 277 5.33 1.37 8.16
CA CYS A 277 5.84 0.03 8.40
C CYS A 277 5.58 -0.37 9.86
N GLY A 278 4.55 -1.15 10.11
CA GLY A 278 4.16 -1.55 11.46
C GLY A 278 5.18 -2.45 12.19
N VAL A 279 6.34 -2.72 11.60
CA VAL A 279 7.45 -3.47 12.23
C VAL A 279 8.77 -2.69 12.23
N ALA A 280 8.74 -1.38 11.96
CA ALA A 280 9.93 -0.54 11.86
C ALA A 280 10.79 -0.60 13.13
N ASP A 281 10.17 -0.58 14.31
CA ASP A 281 10.85 -0.62 15.60
C ASP A 281 11.56 -1.96 15.89
N TYR A 282 11.19 -3.01 15.18
CA TYR A 282 11.81 -4.35 15.29
C TYR A 282 12.78 -4.64 14.14
N CYS A 283 12.94 -3.70 13.19
CA CYS A 283 13.73 -3.90 11.99
C CYS A 283 15.16 -3.41 12.17
N ASP A 284 16.12 -4.33 12.14
CA ASP A 284 17.57 -4.05 12.22
C ASP A 284 18.06 -3.23 11.02
N GLN A 285 17.49 -3.44 9.82
CA GLN A 285 17.81 -2.62 8.65
C GLN A 285 17.53 -1.14 8.91
N TYR A 286 16.35 -0.81 9.46
CA TYR A 286 15.97 0.57 9.75
C TYR A 286 16.76 1.16 10.93
N LYS A 287 17.04 0.34 11.96
CA LYS A 287 17.88 0.79 13.10
C LYS A 287 19.31 1.11 12.69
N GLY A 288 19.83 0.42 11.67
CA GLY A 288 21.15 0.71 11.11
C GLY A 288 21.22 1.98 10.26
N GLU A 289 20.06 2.56 9.88
CA GLU A 289 19.97 3.82 9.12
C GLU A 289 19.77 5.07 10.03
N LYS A 290 19.44 4.87 11.31
CA LYS A 290 19.34 5.94 12.32
C LYS A 290 20.69 6.24 12.95
#